data_caeab09911ef12034faef42d570d3d20
#
_entry.id   caeab09911ef12034faef42d570d3d20
#
_cell.length_a   1.000
_cell.length_b   1.000
_cell.length_c   1.000
_cell.angle_alpha   90.00
_cell.angle_beta   90.00
_cell.angle_gamma   90.00
#
_symmetry.space_group_name_H-M   'P 1'
#
loop_
_entity.id
_entity.type
_entity.pdbx_description
1 polymer ?
#
loop_
_entity_poly.entity_id
_entity_poly.type
_entity_poly.pdbx_seq_one_letter_code
_entity_poly.pdbx_strand_id
1 'polypeptide(L)'
;MVRLVDIIHMINTSIKSNKIKIENLYKSIFSDGHTTDFIFEESYVAIQHLDSSNSDPALLEINENNDGYRVSYWDGYSLAEVVEEPDISKALKTFKRLAKKLAKNLNRFQLN
;
A
#
# COMPACT_ATOMS: atom_id res chain seq x y z
N MET A 1 12.90 -5.54 -32.55
CA MET A 1 12.93 -4.12 -32.19
C MET A 1 11.81 -3.83 -31.17
N VAL A 2 12.14 -3.24 -30.05
CA VAL A 2 11.18 -2.89 -29.02
C VAL A 2 10.45 -1.61 -29.43
N ARG A 3 9.13 -1.61 -29.36
CA ARG A 3 8.33 -0.41 -29.65
C ARG A 3 8.43 0.59 -28.52
N LEU A 4 8.27 1.88 -28.82
CA LEU A 4 8.23 2.94 -27.80
C LEU A 4 7.13 2.68 -26.76
N VAL A 5 5.97 2.18 -27.19
CA VAL A 5 4.84 1.81 -26.32
C VAL A 5 5.26 0.75 -25.32
N ASP A 6 6.04 -0.26 -25.74
CA ASP A 6 6.51 -1.34 -24.87
C ASP A 6 7.48 -0.80 -23.80
N ILE A 7 8.33 0.13 -24.20
CA ILE A 7 9.28 0.77 -23.27
C ILE A 7 8.52 1.57 -22.20
N ILE A 8 7.52 2.36 -22.62
CA ILE A 8 6.70 3.17 -21.69
C ILE A 8 5.95 2.25 -20.72
N HIS A 9 5.38 1.15 -21.23
CA HIS A 9 4.69 0.18 -20.39
C HIS A 9 5.64 -0.45 -19.34
N MET A 10 6.84 -0.83 -19.76
CA MET A 10 7.86 -1.40 -18.86
C MET A 10 8.29 -0.41 -17.78
N ILE A 11 8.43 0.88 -18.12
CA ILE A 11 8.79 1.93 -17.16
C ILE A 11 7.70 2.09 -16.10
N ASN A 12 6.42 1.98 -16.49
CA ASN A 12 5.29 2.21 -15.61
C ASN A 12 4.85 0.96 -14.82
N THR A 13 5.61 -0.13 -14.88
CA THR A 13 5.26 -1.37 -14.19
C THR A 13 5.89 -1.53 -12.81
N SER A 14 6.77 -0.62 -12.40
CA SER A 14 7.44 -0.71 -11.10
C SER A 14 6.76 0.16 -10.04
N ILE A 15 6.96 -0.21 -8.78
CA ILE A 15 6.55 0.64 -7.65
C ILE A 15 7.24 2.00 -7.74
N LYS A 16 8.55 1.99 -8.03
CA LYS A 16 9.34 3.21 -8.14
C LYS A 16 8.77 4.19 -9.17
N SER A 17 8.34 3.71 -10.33
CA SER A 17 7.79 4.57 -11.39
C SER A 17 6.40 5.12 -11.05
N ASN A 18 5.74 4.59 -10.03
CA ASN A 18 4.42 5.04 -9.57
C ASN A 18 4.48 5.82 -8.25
N LYS A 19 5.65 6.34 -7.88
CA LYS A 19 5.88 7.03 -6.61
C LYS A 19 4.88 8.15 -6.34
N ILE A 20 4.72 9.06 -7.29
CA ILE A 20 3.82 10.22 -7.12
C ILE A 20 2.38 9.76 -6.93
N LYS A 21 1.95 8.78 -7.71
CA LYS A 21 0.60 8.21 -7.63
C LYS A 21 0.35 7.58 -6.25
N ILE A 22 1.33 6.83 -5.75
CA ILE A 22 1.23 6.16 -4.45
C ILE A 22 1.25 7.19 -3.31
N GLU A 23 2.12 8.19 -3.37
CA GLU A 23 2.17 9.26 -2.37
C GLU A 23 0.86 10.04 -2.32
N ASN A 24 0.29 10.35 -3.48
CA ASN A 24 -1.00 11.06 -3.56
C ASN A 24 -2.13 10.21 -2.98
N LEU A 25 -2.11 8.92 -3.25
CA LEU A 25 -3.08 7.99 -2.69
C LEU A 25 -3.01 7.99 -1.15
N TYR A 26 -1.80 7.90 -0.60
CA TYR A 26 -1.60 7.95 0.84
C TYR A 26 -2.13 9.26 1.42
N LYS A 27 -1.74 10.39 0.85
CA LYS A 27 -2.16 11.71 1.33
C LYS A 27 -3.67 11.88 1.29
N SER A 28 -4.33 11.37 0.25
CA SER A 28 -5.78 11.51 0.10
C SER A 28 -6.56 10.68 1.12
N ILE A 29 -6.03 9.53 1.53
CA ILE A 29 -6.71 8.61 2.44
C ILE A 29 -6.40 8.95 3.90
N PHE A 30 -5.17 9.36 4.22
CA PHE A 30 -4.71 9.59 5.58
C PHE A 30 -4.54 11.07 5.93
N SER A 31 -5.35 11.94 5.32
CA SER A 31 -5.34 13.38 5.60
C SER A 31 -6.08 13.75 6.90
N ASP A 32 -6.81 12.82 7.50
CA ASP A 32 -7.73 13.10 8.62
C ASP A 32 -7.07 13.05 10.00
N GLY A 33 -5.74 13.14 10.07
CA GLY A 33 -5.03 13.18 11.34
C GLY A 33 -4.73 11.83 11.96
N HIS A 34 -4.79 10.77 11.19
CA HIS A 34 -4.35 9.45 11.67
C HIS A 34 -2.85 9.43 11.89
N THR A 35 -2.44 8.78 12.97
CA THR A 35 -1.02 8.58 13.23
C THR A 35 -0.54 7.37 12.46
N THR A 36 0.07 7.61 11.31
CA THR A 36 0.63 6.57 10.47
C THR A 36 2.02 6.95 10.00
N ASP A 37 2.82 5.93 9.67
CA ASP A 37 4.12 6.09 9.03
C ASP A 37 4.02 5.57 7.61
N PHE A 38 4.56 6.34 6.66
CA PHE A 38 4.58 5.98 5.24
C PHE A 38 6.01 5.72 4.82
N ILE A 39 6.28 4.49 4.41
CA ILE A 39 7.61 4.04 3.99
C ILE A 39 7.57 3.77 2.50
N PHE A 40 8.49 4.39 1.75
CA PHE A 40 8.60 4.20 0.32
C PHE A 40 10.03 3.81 -0.04
N GLU A 41 10.19 2.62 -0.61
CA GLU A 41 11.46 2.11 -1.11
C GLU A 41 11.30 1.71 -2.57
N GLU A 42 12.37 1.30 -3.22
CA GLU A 42 12.37 1.00 -4.66
C GLU A 42 11.34 -0.06 -5.06
N SER A 43 11.21 -1.12 -4.25
CA SER A 43 10.31 -2.24 -4.54
C SER A 43 9.36 -2.55 -3.40
N TYR A 44 9.15 -1.59 -2.47
CA TYR A 44 8.39 -1.82 -1.25
C TYR A 44 7.74 -0.53 -0.77
N VAL A 45 6.47 -0.61 -0.40
CA VAL A 45 5.75 0.49 0.24
C VAL A 45 5.01 -0.06 1.45
N ALA A 46 5.02 0.69 2.54
CA ALA A 46 4.28 0.33 3.74
C ALA A 46 3.58 1.53 4.35
N ILE A 47 2.41 1.28 4.92
CA ILE A 47 1.68 2.22 5.77
C ILE A 47 1.47 1.50 7.09
N GLN A 48 2.06 2.02 8.15
CA GLN A 48 2.00 1.42 9.47
C GLN A 48 1.33 2.35 10.47
N HIS A 49 0.43 1.81 11.27
CA HIS A 49 -0.17 2.56 12.38
C HIS A 49 0.86 2.71 13.50
N LEU A 50 1.07 3.94 13.96
CA LEU A 50 1.97 4.25 15.06
C LEU A 50 1.19 4.18 16.38
N ASP A 51 1.19 3.00 16.99
CA ASP A 51 0.50 2.71 18.25
C ASP A 51 1.48 2.11 19.23
N SER A 52 1.93 2.91 20.20
CA SER A 52 2.91 2.49 21.20
C SER A 52 2.38 1.43 22.17
N SER A 53 1.06 1.26 22.25
CA SER A 53 0.43 0.24 23.11
C SER A 53 0.31 -1.12 22.45
N ASN A 54 0.58 -1.22 21.15
CA ASN A 54 0.47 -2.45 20.39
C ASN A 54 1.84 -2.83 19.81
N SER A 55 2.35 -4.00 20.22
CA SER A 55 3.64 -4.49 19.71
C SER A 55 3.57 -5.00 18.27
N ASP A 56 2.37 -5.21 17.73
CA ASP A 56 2.14 -5.68 16.38
C ASP A 56 1.02 -4.85 15.73
N PRO A 57 1.30 -3.55 15.47
CA PRO A 57 0.26 -2.62 14.99
C PRO A 57 -0.17 -2.91 13.57
N ALA A 58 -1.31 -2.34 13.18
CA ALA A 58 -1.84 -2.48 11.83
C ALA A 58 -0.80 -2.07 10.79
N LEU A 59 -0.71 -2.85 9.71
CA LEU A 59 0.32 -2.68 8.68
C LEU A 59 -0.25 -3.07 7.32
N LEU A 60 -0.06 -2.18 6.35
CA LEU A 60 -0.39 -2.45 4.95
C LEU A 60 0.91 -2.37 4.14
N GLU A 61 1.18 -3.40 3.35
CA GLU A 61 2.40 -3.48 2.56
C GLU A 61 2.11 -3.85 1.12
N ILE A 62 2.92 -3.33 0.21
CA ILE A 62 2.99 -3.84 -1.17
C ILE A 62 4.45 -4.11 -1.50
N ASN A 63 4.71 -5.33 -1.95
CA ASN A 63 6.04 -5.81 -2.35
C ASN A 63 6.03 -6.14 -3.83
N GLU A 64 7.06 -5.66 -4.54
CA GLU A 64 7.32 -6.03 -5.92
C GLU A 64 8.31 -7.19 -5.94
N ASN A 65 7.98 -8.22 -6.71
CA ASN A 65 8.87 -9.39 -6.87
C ASN A 65 8.98 -9.74 -8.36
N ASN A 66 9.72 -10.81 -8.68
CA ASN A 66 9.95 -11.19 -10.07
C ASN A 66 8.69 -11.63 -10.81
N ASP A 67 7.68 -12.09 -10.08
CA ASP A 67 6.46 -12.65 -10.67
C ASP A 67 5.25 -11.70 -10.57
N GLY A 68 5.42 -10.54 -9.96
CA GLY A 68 4.33 -9.59 -9.78
C GLY A 68 4.42 -8.83 -8.49
N TYR A 69 3.30 -8.71 -7.79
CA TYR A 69 3.19 -7.90 -6.58
C TYR A 69 2.43 -8.67 -5.52
N ARG A 70 2.85 -8.48 -4.26
CA ARG A 70 2.12 -9.01 -3.11
C ARG A 70 1.64 -7.84 -2.27
N VAL A 71 0.33 -7.77 -2.04
CA VAL A 71 -0.28 -6.78 -1.16
C VAL A 71 -0.73 -7.52 0.09
N SER A 72 -0.27 -7.09 1.26
CA SER A 72 -0.62 -7.71 2.53
C SER A 72 -1.11 -6.69 3.53
N TYR A 73 -2.11 -7.07 4.31
CA TYR A 73 -2.76 -6.21 5.30
C TYR A 73 -2.94 -6.98 6.60
N TRP A 74 -2.54 -6.36 7.69
CA TRP A 74 -2.75 -6.82 9.06
C TRP A 74 -3.49 -5.70 9.82
N ASP A 75 -4.62 -6.03 10.45
CA ASP A 75 -5.45 -5.01 11.10
C ASP A 75 -5.01 -4.68 12.53
N GLY A 76 -4.00 -5.33 13.05
CA GLY A 76 -3.48 -5.12 14.40
C GLY A 76 -4.14 -6.00 15.45
N TYR A 77 -5.11 -6.82 15.07
CA TYR A 77 -5.87 -7.68 16.00
C TYR A 77 -5.97 -9.12 15.55
N SER A 78 -6.72 -9.37 14.50
CA SER A 78 -7.07 -10.74 14.12
C SER A 78 -7.17 -10.97 12.62
N LEU A 79 -7.35 -9.93 11.83
CA LEU A 79 -7.59 -10.08 10.40
C LEU A 79 -6.31 -9.84 9.60
N ALA A 80 -5.95 -10.83 8.82
CA ALA A 80 -4.86 -10.72 7.85
C ALA A 80 -5.40 -11.03 6.46
N GLU A 81 -4.94 -10.28 5.47
CA GLU A 81 -5.32 -10.48 4.08
C GLU A 81 -4.07 -10.38 3.22
N VAL A 82 -3.84 -11.35 2.33
CA VAL A 82 -2.71 -11.36 1.40
C VAL A 82 -3.25 -11.61 0.00
N VAL A 83 -2.90 -10.72 -0.93
CA VAL A 83 -3.37 -10.81 -2.32
C VAL A 83 -2.15 -10.75 -3.23
N GLU A 84 -2.03 -11.73 -4.12
CA GLU A 84 -1.03 -11.74 -5.18
C GLU A 84 -1.66 -11.13 -6.43
N GLU A 85 -0.97 -10.15 -7.04
CA GLU A 85 -1.44 -9.47 -8.24
C GLU A 85 -0.38 -9.52 -9.33
N PRO A 86 -0.77 -9.83 -10.58
CA PRO A 86 0.21 -9.98 -11.66
C PRO A 86 0.69 -8.64 -12.22
N ASP A 87 -0.10 -7.57 -12.11
CA ASP A 87 0.28 -6.28 -12.67
C ASP A 87 0.09 -5.14 -11.67
N ILE A 88 0.81 -4.04 -11.92
CA ILE A 88 0.83 -2.89 -11.00
C ILE A 88 -0.54 -2.21 -10.88
N SER A 89 -1.31 -2.16 -11.95
CA SER A 89 -2.62 -1.51 -11.94
C SER A 89 -3.56 -2.22 -10.96
N LYS A 90 -3.62 -3.54 -11.01
CA LYS A 90 -4.43 -4.36 -10.10
C LYS A 90 -3.87 -4.29 -8.67
N ALA A 91 -2.55 -4.33 -8.54
CA ALA A 91 -1.90 -4.23 -7.23
C ALA A 91 -2.23 -2.91 -6.55
N LEU A 92 -2.20 -1.79 -7.29
CA LEU A 92 -2.53 -0.48 -6.73
C LEU A 92 -4.02 -0.35 -6.39
N LYS A 93 -4.91 -0.99 -7.15
CA LYS A 93 -6.33 -1.03 -6.80
C LYS A 93 -6.55 -1.78 -5.49
N THR A 94 -5.89 -2.92 -5.33
CA THR A 94 -5.96 -3.71 -4.09
C THR A 94 -5.37 -2.93 -2.93
N PHE A 95 -4.20 -2.30 -3.13
CA PHE A 95 -3.55 -1.46 -2.14
C PHE A 95 -4.47 -0.32 -1.69
N LYS A 96 -5.11 0.38 -2.64
CA LYS A 96 -6.05 1.46 -2.35
C LYS A 96 -7.25 0.96 -1.54
N ARG A 97 -7.82 -0.18 -1.91
CA ARG A 97 -8.93 -0.79 -1.20
C ARG A 97 -8.56 -1.08 0.26
N LEU A 98 -7.40 -1.67 0.46
CA LEU A 98 -6.93 -2.04 1.80
C LEU A 98 -6.49 -0.81 2.60
N ALA A 99 -5.96 0.23 1.93
CA ALA A 99 -5.63 1.49 2.59
C ALA A 99 -6.90 2.17 3.14
N LYS A 100 -7.99 2.16 2.37
CA LYS A 100 -9.27 2.68 2.84
C LYS A 100 -9.81 1.86 4.01
N LYS A 101 -9.64 0.55 3.97
CA LYS A 101 -10.03 -0.34 5.06
C LYS A 101 -9.24 -0.05 6.33
N LEU A 102 -7.93 0.14 6.20
CA LEU A 102 -7.07 0.53 7.31
C LEU A 102 -7.53 1.86 7.92
N ALA A 103 -7.72 2.89 7.09
CA ALA A 103 -8.17 4.20 7.56
C ALA A 103 -9.51 4.12 8.28
N LYS A 104 -10.45 3.34 7.75
CA LYS A 104 -11.76 3.12 8.37
C LYS A 104 -11.62 2.44 9.74
N ASN A 105 -10.74 1.45 9.84
CA ASN A 105 -10.51 0.74 11.09
C ASN A 105 -9.85 1.65 12.13
N LEU A 106 -8.92 2.50 11.72
CA LEU A 106 -8.29 3.47 12.63
C LEU A 106 -9.29 4.49 13.16
N ASN A 107 -10.17 5.01 12.31
CA ASN A 107 -11.24 5.92 12.73
C ASN A 107 -12.17 5.24 13.75
N ARG A 108 -12.55 4.01 13.49
CA ARG A 108 -13.45 3.25 14.35
C ARG A 108 -12.88 3.07 15.76
N PHE A 109 -11.59 2.77 15.86
CA PHE A 109 -10.94 2.54 17.16
C PHE A 109 -10.58 3.84 17.87
N GLN A 110 -10.39 4.94 17.16
CA GLN A 110 -10.10 6.23 17.76
C GLN A 110 -11.32 6.91 18.39
N LEU A 111 -12.52 6.52 17.99
CA LEU A 111 -13.77 7.07 18.53
C LEU A 111 -14.13 6.52 19.90
N ASN A 112 -13.39 5.56 20.35
CA ASN A 112 -13.57 4.97 21.67
C ASN A 112 -12.55 5.55 22.65
#